data_ef29bfe8201f6533e9aed96e21335013
#
_entry.id   ef29bfe8201f6533e9aed96e21335013
#
_cell.length_a   1.000
_cell.length_b   1.000
_cell.length_c   1.000
_cell.angle_alpha   90.00
_cell.angle_beta   90.00
_cell.angle_gamma   90.00
#
_symmetry.space_group_name_H-M   'P 1'
#
loop_
_entity.id
_entity.type
_entity.pdbx_description
1 polymer ?
#
loop_
_entity_poly.entity_id
_entity_poly.type
_entity_poly.pdbx_seq_one_letter_code
_entity_poly.pdbx_strand_id
1 'polypeptide(L)'
;MTTPPPTTPADPPAVERLRFGYGTNGFANHRLDDALTVLADLGYEGVALTLDHDHLDPYAPGLARRVDAVAHRLAALGLGVVVETGARYLLDPWRKHAPTLLHDEAAGRIDFLERAVRVGADLGAEAVSFWAGVRPGHVPVEVARDRLVAGCATVVAAADRAGVTLGFEPEPGMLVEDIAGWRWLHRALGEPACFGITLDIGHCRCLESATVPDCVRQVAGHLVNVQIDDMRRGVHEHLEFGTGEIDFPPVLRALADGGYRGLVAVELPRHSHAAPTVAARSLDFLRTAARQAGLAVGAPPVPAGTTGAA
;
A
#
# COMPACT_ATOMS: atom_id res chain seq x y z
N MET A 1 -4.39 -21.11 57.83
CA MET A 1 -4.29 -21.49 56.43
C MET A 1 -5.29 -20.68 55.65
N THR A 2 -4.84 -19.61 55.00
CA THR A 2 -5.68 -18.73 54.20
C THR A 2 -5.69 -19.26 52.76
N THR A 3 -6.85 -19.61 52.25
CA THR A 3 -7.06 -20.02 50.86
C THR A 3 -6.74 -18.84 49.91
N PRO A 4 -5.95 -19.04 48.85
CA PRO A 4 -5.73 -17.99 47.86
C PRO A 4 -7.04 -17.65 47.12
N PRO A 5 -7.21 -16.37 46.68
CA PRO A 5 -8.41 -15.96 45.96
C PRO A 5 -8.46 -16.65 44.58
N PRO A 6 -9.68 -16.90 44.01
CA PRO A 6 -9.85 -17.51 42.75
C PRO A 6 -9.21 -16.64 41.65
N THR A 7 -8.36 -17.23 40.81
CA THR A 7 -7.84 -16.60 39.59
C THR A 7 -8.99 -16.38 38.61
N THR A 8 -9.25 -15.13 38.27
CA THR A 8 -10.17 -14.77 37.20
C THR A 8 -9.66 -15.41 35.89
N PRO A 9 -10.53 -16.08 35.09
CA PRO A 9 -10.12 -16.58 33.82
C PRO A 9 -9.63 -15.43 32.95
N ALA A 10 -8.47 -15.59 32.31
CA ALA A 10 -8.00 -14.62 31.34
C ALA A 10 -9.05 -14.51 30.23
N ASP A 11 -9.40 -13.29 29.83
CA ASP A 11 -10.25 -13.05 28.67
C ASP A 11 -9.67 -13.81 27.47
N PRO A 12 -10.54 -14.45 26.66
CA PRO A 12 -10.10 -15.13 25.44
C PRO A 12 -9.32 -14.11 24.58
N PRO A 13 -8.20 -14.51 23.94
CA PRO A 13 -7.43 -13.61 23.11
C PRO A 13 -8.35 -12.98 22.06
N ALA A 14 -8.30 -11.66 21.92
CA ALA A 14 -9.08 -10.94 20.93
C ALA A 14 -8.78 -11.58 19.54
N VAL A 15 -9.84 -11.99 18.84
CA VAL A 15 -9.68 -12.61 17.51
C VAL A 15 -8.98 -11.59 16.61
N GLU A 16 -7.84 -11.98 16.06
CA GLU A 16 -7.03 -11.12 15.22
C GLU A 16 -7.81 -10.72 13.97
N ARG A 17 -7.64 -9.47 13.56
CA ARG A 17 -8.37 -8.87 12.44
C ARG A 17 -7.40 -8.09 11.56
N LEU A 18 -7.58 -8.20 10.24
CA LEU A 18 -6.94 -7.35 9.25
C LEU A 18 -7.89 -6.25 8.78
N ARG A 19 -7.33 -5.12 8.37
CA ARG A 19 -8.03 -3.98 7.82
C ARG A 19 -7.83 -3.97 6.30
N PHE A 20 -8.92 -4.00 5.54
CA PHE A 20 -8.86 -4.01 4.08
C PHE A 20 -9.02 -2.60 3.52
N GLY A 21 -8.12 -2.25 2.60
CA GLY A 21 -8.13 -1.02 1.81
C GLY A 21 -8.21 -1.31 0.30
N TYR A 22 -8.27 -0.23 -0.49
CA TYR A 22 -8.26 -0.32 -1.94
C TYR A 22 -7.43 0.81 -2.56
N GLY A 23 -6.62 0.50 -3.58
CA GLY A 23 -5.82 1.45 -4.33
C GLY A 23 -6.68 2.35 -5.22
N THR A 24 -6.56 3.68 -5.06
CA THR A 24 -7.33 4.61 -5.89
C THR A 24 -6.90 4.60 -7.36
N ASN A 25 -5.71 4.04 -7.67
CA ASN A 25 -5.30 3.74 -9.04
C ASN A 25 -6.27 2.80 -9.78
N GLY A 26 -6.97 1.93 -9.04
CA GLY A 26 -8.05 1.08 -9.55
C GLY A 26 -9.37 1.83 -9.79
N PHE A 27 -9.47 3.10 -9.40
CA PHE A 27 -10.60 4.01 -9.61
C PHE A 27 -10.25 5.18 -10.53
N ALA A 28 -9.26 5.06 -11.42
CA ALA A 28 -8.78 6.16 -12.26
C ALA A 28 -9.87 6.79 -13.16
N ASN A 29 -11.01 6.12 -13.38
CA ASN A 29 -12.15 6.65 -14.14
C ASN A 29 -13.19 7.38 -13.25
N HIS A 30 -12.94 7.50 -11.94
CA HIS A 30 -13.81 8.18 -11.00
C HIS A 30 -13.13 9.44 -10.44
N ARG A 31 -13.92 10.43 -10.02
CA ARG A 31 -13.39 11.48 -9.16
C ARG A 31 -12.99 10.89 -7.81
N LEU A 32 -11.99 11.46 -7.18
CA LEU A 32 -11.52 10.94 -5.88
C LEU A 32 -12.66 10.84 -4.85
N ASP A 33 -13.50 11.89 -4.72
CA ASP A 33 -14.59 11.92 -3.74
C ASP A 33 -15.63 10.81 -3.98
N ASP A 34 -15.95 10.52 -5.26
CA ASP A 34 -16.84 9.42 -5.65
C ASP A 34 -16.20 8.06 -5.31
N ALA A 35 -14.90 7.89 -5.59
CA ALA A 35 -14.17 6.67 -5.26
C ALA A 35 -14.14 6.41 -3.74
N LEU A 36 -13.86 7.45 -2.94
CA LEU A 36 -13.87 7.35 -1.48
C LEU A 36 -15.26 6.96 -0.94
N THR A 37 -16.33 7.55 -1.52
CA THR A 37 -17.70 7.22 -1.15
C THR A 37 -18.01 5.76 -1.43
N VAL A 38 -17.74 5.29 -2.65
CA VAL A 38 -18.00 3.90 -3.06
C VAL A 38 -17.24 2.92 -2.17
N LEU A 39 -15.97 3.18 -1.88
CA LEU A 39 -15.15 2.30 -1.05
C LEU A 39 -15.65 2.24 0.39
N ALA A 40 -16.04 3.36 0.97
CA ALA A 40 -16.63 3.42 2.30
C ALA A 40 -17.97 2.66 2.35
N ASP A 41 -18.85 2.87 1.37
CA ASP A 41 -20.16 2.21 1.28
C ASP A 41 -20.03 0.69 1.11
N LEU A 42 -18.99 0.21 0.44
CA LEU A 42 -18.67 -1.22 0.35
C LEU A 42 -18.13 -1.80 1.67
N GLY A 43 -17.62 -0.93 2.56
CA GLY A 43 -17.08 -1.32 3.86
C GLY A 43 -15.57 -1.60 3.84
N TYR A 44 -14.83 -0.95 2.95
CA TYR A 44 -13.39 -0.81 3.07
C TYR A 44 -13.04 0.10 4.24
N GLU A 45 -11.87 -0.10 4.85
CA GLU A 45 -11.44 0.61 6.06
C GLU A 45 -10.33 1.62 5.76
N GLY A 46 -9.94 1.74 4.51
CA GLY A 46 -8.96 2.72 4.07
C GLY A 46 -8.68 2.65 2.59
N VAL A 47 -7.82 3.54 2.15
CA VAL A 47 -7.41 3.66 0.75
C VAL A 47 -5.90 3.79 0.62
N ALA A 48 -5.35 3.23 -0.45
CA ALA A 48 -4.02 3.57 -0.93
C ALA A 48 -4.18 4.69 -1.97
N LEU A 49 -3.98 5.93 -1.54
CA LEU A 49 -4.22 7.13 -2.34
C LEU A 49 -3.07 7.36 -3.29
N THR A 50 -3.30 7.18 -4.58
CA THR A 50 -2.31 7.49 -5.61
C THR A 50 -2.26 8.98 -5.90
N LEU A 51 -1.08 9.59 -5.76
CA LEU A 51 -0.84 10.97 -6.19
C LEU A 51 -0.72 11.02 -7.71
N ASP A 52 -1.75 11.57 -8.36
CA ASP A 52 -1.86 11.64 -9.81
C ASP A 52 -2.77 12.81 -10.21
N HIS A 53 -2.82 13.15 -11.49
CA HIS A 53 -3.65 14.21 -12.07
C HIS A 53 -5.12 14.14 -11.64
N ASP A 54 -5.70 12.93 -11.68
CA ASP A 54 -7.14 12.73 -11.52
C ASP A 54 -7.58 12.74 -10.06
N HIS A 55 -6.69 12.35 -9.13
CA HIS A 55 -7.04 12.25 -7.72
C HIS A 55 -6.46 13.40 -6.91
N LEU A 56 -5.17 13.35 -6.57
CA LEU A 56 -4.52 14.41 -5.81
C LEU A 56 -3.18 14.78 -6.46
N ASP A 57 -3.20 15.78 -7.32
CA ASP A 57 -2.01 16.28 -8.00
C ASP A 57 -1.17 17.14 -7.04
N PRO A 58 0.05 16.72 -6.66
CA PRO A 58 0.91 17.44 -5.72
C PRO A 58 1.54 18.70 -6.31
N TYR A 59 1.32 18.97 -7.60
CA TYR A 59 1.77 20.18 -8.30
C TYR A 59 0.64 21.17 -8.60
N ALA A 60 -0.62 20.77 -8.33
CA ALA A 60 -1.76 21.62 -8.62
C ALA A 60 -1.80 22.87 -7.72
N PRO A 61 -2.24 24.03 -8.26
CA PRO A 61 -2.47 25.21 -7.45
C PRO A 61 -3.45 24.95 -6.29
N GLY A 62 -3.15 25.50 -5.12
CA GLY A 62 -4.02 25.35 -3.94
C GLY A 62 -3.97 23.96 -3.31
N LEU A 63 -2.86 23.23 -3.48
CA LEU A 63 -2.66 21.88 -2.94
C LEU A 63 -3.07 21.77 -1.46
N ALA A 64 -2.63 22.68 -0.59
CA ALA A 64 -2.94 22.62 0.84
C ALA A 64 -4.45 22.51 1.12
N ARG A 65 -5.27 23.34 0.48
CA ARG A 65 -6.75 23.27 0.63
C ARG A 65 -7.33 21.96 0.09
N ARG A 66 -6.75 21.41 -0.96
CA ARG A 66 -7.17 20.10 -1.51
C ARG A 66 -6.83 18.97 -0.56
N VAL A 67 -5.63 19.00 0.03
CA VAL A 67 -5.20 18.03 1.06
C VAL A 67 -6.11 18.12 2.28
N ASP A 68 -6.39 19.32 2.79
CA ASP A 68 -7.33 19.52 3.91
C ASP A 68 -8.72 18.95 3.59
N ALA A 69 -9.23 19.20 2.38
CA ALA A 69 -10.54 18.67 1.97
C ALA A 69 -10.54 17.13 1.92
N VAL A 70 -9.47 16.52 1.41
CA VAL A 70 -9.31 15.05 1.39
C VAL A 70 -9.20 14.50 2.81
N ALA A 71 -8.41 15.13 3.70
CA ALA A 71 -8.29 14.73 5.09
C ALA A 71 -9.65 14.74 5.81
N HIS A 72 -10.42 15.82 5.65
CA HIS A 72 -11.77 15.92 6.21
C HIS A 72 -12.71 14.85 5.64
N ARG A 73 -12.60 14.57 4.33
CA ARG A 73 -13.43 13.54 3.69
C ARG A 73 -13.10 12.14 4.18
N LEU A 74 -11.82 11.79 4.29
CA LEU A 74 -11.36 10.52 4.85
C LEU A 74 -11.86 10.35 6.30
N ALA A 75 -11.69 11.37 7.13
CA ALA A 75 -12.17 11.35 8.51
C ALA A 75 -13.70 11.18 8.60
N ALA A 76 -14.48 11.90 7.77
CA ALA A 76 -15.94 11.78 7.73
C ALA A 76 -16.42 10.39 7.31
N LEU A 77 -15.66 9.69 6.47
CA LEU A 77 -15.94 8.33 6.01
C LEU A 77 -15.32 7.24 6.90
N GLY A 78 -14.50 7.61 7.89
CA GLY A 78 -13.77 6.66 8.75
C GLY A 78 -12.71 5.85 8.01
N LEU A 79 -12.13 6.40 6.93
CA LEU A 79 -11.12 5.72 6.11
C LEU A 79 -9.70 6.09 6.56
N GLY A 80 -8.86 5.08 6.81
CA GLY A 80 -7.41 5.23 6.88
C GLY A 80 -6.80 5.50 5.50
N VAL A 81 -5.55 5.96 5.47
CA VAL A 81 -4.88 6.27 4.20
C VAL A 81 -3.40 5.87 4.21
N VAL A 82 -2.95 5.32 3.10
CA VAL A 82 -1.56 5.20 2.67
C VAL A 82 -1.40 6.04 1.40
N VAL A 83 -0.27 6.70 1.22
CA VAL A 83 0.02 7.46 -0.01
C VAL A 83 0.86 6.63 -0.96
N GLU A 84 0.41 6.51 -2.21
CA GLU A 84 1.11 5.81 -3.29
C GLU A 84 1.72 6.78 -4.30
N THR A 85 2.93 6.51 -4.76
CA THR A 85 3.72 7.42 -5.57
C THR A 85 4.00 6.93 -7.00
N GLY A 86 3.10 6.15 -7.56
CA GLY A 86 3.23 5.63 -8.93
C GLY A 86 3.47 6.74 -9.98
N ALA A 87 2.75 7.86 -9.87
CA ALA A 87 2.92 9.06 -10.69
C ALA A 87 3.02 8.78 -12.20
N ARG A 88 2.19 7.92 -12.72
CA ARG A 88 2.22 7.37 -14.09
C ARG A 88 2.86 8.32 -15.13
N TYR A 89 2.12 9.34 -15.58
CA TYR A 89 2.59 10.34 -16.55
C TYR A 89 2.67 11.75 -15.94
N LEU A 90 2.62 11.86 -14.61
CA LEU A 90 2.59 13.15 -13.90
C LEU A 90 3.89 13.96 -14.10
N LEU A 91 5.05 13.28 -14.09
CA LEU A 91 6.36 13.94 -14.19
C LEU A 91 6.87 14.03 -15.65
N ASP A 92 6.43 13.13 -16.51
CA ASP A 92 6.79 13.12 -17.94
C ASP A 92 5.57 12.61 -18.74
N PRO A 93 4.98 13.43 -19.61
CA PRO A 93 3.79 13.04 -20.38
C PRO A 93 4.07 11.98 -21.46
N TRP A 94 5.33 11.69 -21.75
CA TRP A 94 5.73 10.73 -22.79
C TRP A 94 6.25 9.41 -22.22
N ARG A 95 6.83 9.45 -21.03
CA ARG A 95 7.48 8.29 -20.43
C ARG A 95 6.84 7.96 -19.10
N LYS A 96 6.07 6.86 -19.13
CA LYS A 96 5.40 6.36 -17.92
C LYS A 96 6.41 6.16 -16.79
N HIS A 97 6.10 6.68 -15.60
CA HIS A 97 6.88 6.57 -14.37
C HIS A 97 8.26 7.27 -14.40
N ALA A 98 8.61 7.99 -15.46
CA ALA A 98 9.87 8.71 -15.55
C ALA A 98 9.73 10.19 -15.12
N PRO A 99 10.82 10.82 -14.68
CA PRO A 99 12.08 10.18 -14.27
C PRO A 99 11.91 9.37 -12.99
N THR A 100 12.81 8.39 -12.77
CA THR A 100 12.94 7.66 -11.50
C THR A 100 14.18 8.13 -10.76
N LEU A 101 14.46 7.60 -9.57
CA LEU A 101 15.69 7.88 -8.82
C LEU A 101 16.98 7.43 -9.55
N LEU A 102 16.84 6.63 -10.60
CA LEU A 102 17.95 6.04 -11.36
C LEU A 102 18.39 6.89 -12.57
N HIS A 103 17.60 7.89 -12.96
CA HIS A 103 17.86 8.76 -14.10
C HIS A 103 18.84 9.90 -13.74
N ASP A 104 19.46 10.49 -14.76
CA ASP A 104 20.28 11.69 -14.58
C ASP A 104 19.43 12.88 -14.07
N GLU A 105 18.16 12.94 -14.48
CA GLU A 105 17.18 13.96 -14.09
C GLU A 105 16.39 13.57 -12.82
N ALA A 106 16.97 12.81 -11.90
CA ALA A 106 16.30 12.32 -10.69
C ALA A 106 15.75 13.43 -9.78
N ALA A 107 16.22 14.68 -9.91
CA ALA A 107 15.78 15.81 -9.10
C ALA A 107 14.24 15.99 -9.12
N GLY A 108 13.60 15.81 -10.28
CA GLY A 108 12.13 15.86 -10.38
C GLY A 108 11.43 14.77 -9.60
N ARG A 109 11.99 13.56 -9.58
CA ARG A 109 11.44 12.45 -8.77
C ARG A 109 11.66 12.70 -7.28
N ILE A 110 12.80 13.22 -6.88
CA ILE A 110 13.09 13.56 -5.47
C ILE A 110 12.10 14.64 -4.98
N ASP A 111 11.91 15.73 -5.72
CA ASP A 111 10.91 16.77 -5.39
C ASP A 111 9.50 16.19 -5.25
N PHE A 112 9.12 15.29 -6.17
CA PHE A 112 7.83 14.60 -6.09
C PHE A 112 7.68 13.77 -4.81
N LEU A 113 8.70 12.97 -4.45
CA LEU A 113 8.68 12.15 -3.25
C LEU A 113 8.69 13.00 -1.97
N GLU A 114 9.44 14.10 -1.93
CA GLU A 114 9.38 15.05 -0.81
C GLU A 114 8.00 15.72 -0.68
N ARG A 115 7.31 16.00 -1.80
CA ARG A 115 5.91 16.45 -1.78
C ARG A 115 4.98 15.36 -1.27
N ALA A 116 5.18 14.11 -1.70
CA ALA A 116 4.41 12.97 -1.21
C ALA A 116 4.55 12.79 0.30
N VAL A 117 5.77 12.95 0.84
CA VAL A 117 6.02 12.93 2.28
C VAL A 117 5.23 14.04 2.99
N ARG A 118 5.24 15.28 2.47
CA ARG A 118 4.46 16.39 3.05
C ARG A 118 2.96 16.11 3.00
N VAL A 119 2.45 15.65 1.86
CA VAL A 119 1.04 15.24 1.72
C VAL A 119 0.71 14.10 2.69
N GLY A 120 1.60 13.11 2.84
CA GLY A 120 1.41 12.03 3.80
C GLY A 120 1.33 12.52 5.24
N ALA A 121 2.20 13.47 5.62
CA ALA A 121 2.15 14.10 6.95
C ALA A 121 0.82 14.85 7.18
N ASP A 122 0.40 15.66 6.21
CA ASP A 122 -0.82 16.47 6.30
C ASP A 122 -2.09 15.61 6.33
N LEU A 123 -2.09 14.45 5.65
CA LEU A 123 -3.20 13.49 5.66
C LEU A 123 -3.19 12.56 6.90
N GLY A 124 -2.12 12.53 7.68
CA GLY A 124 -1.91 11.54 8.74
C GLY A 124 -1.79 10.11 8.17
N ALA A 125 -1.14 9.97 7.02
CA ALA A 125 -1.01 8.69 6.33
C ALA A 125 -0.19 7.68 7.15
N GLU A 126 -0.62 6.41 7.13
CA GLU A 126 0.06 5.30 7.82
C GLU A 126 1.45 5.04 7.21
N ALA A 127 1.59 5.23 5.90
CA ALA A 127 2.85 5.17 5.17
C ALA A 127 2.79 5.98 3.87
N VAL A 128 3.96 6.32 3.33
CA VAL A 128 4.15 6.78 1.95
C VAL A 128 4.95 5.71 1.22
N SER A 129 4.35 5.10 0.20
CA SER A 129 4.93 4.01 -0.58
C SER A 129 5.61 4.51 -1.84
N PHE A 130 6.78 3.95 -2.16
CA PHE A 130 7.52 4.23 -3.38
C PHE A 130 8.49 3.11 -3.74
N TRP A 131 9.02 3.13 -4.95
CA TRP A 131 9.86 2.09 -5.56
C TRP A 131 11.10 2.65 -6.26
N ALA A 132 12.02 1.75 -6.69
CA ALA A 132 13.29 2.13 -7.34
C ALA A 132 13.12 2.73 -8.74
N GLY A 133 12.30 2.08 -9.54
CA GLY A 133 12.19 2.28 -10.98
C GLY A 133 13.07 1.33 -11.79
N VAL A 134 12.76 1.26 -13.09
CA VAL A 134 13.52 0.48 -14.06
C VAL A 134 14.85 1.18 -14.36
N ARG A 135 15.95 0.43 -14.31
CA ARG A 135 17.28 0.95 -14.63
C ARG A 135 17.37 1.29 -16.13
N PRO A 136 17.75 2.53 -16.50
CA PRO A 136 18.01 2.86 -17.89
C PRO A 136 19.15 2.00 -18.44
N GLY A 137 18.98 1.47 -19.66
CA GLY A 137 19.92 0.49 -20.23
C GLY A 137 21.38 0.99 -20.37
N HIS A 138 21.57 2.31 -20.52
CA HIS A 138 22.88 2.92 -20.62
C HIS A 138 23.56 3.20 -19.25
N VAL A 139 22.82 3.08 -18.14
CA VAL A 139 23.35 3.34 -16.81
C VAL A 139 23.92 2.04 -16.23
N PRO A 140 25.22 1.96 -15.86
CA PRO A 140 25.79 0.79 -15.18
C PRO A 140 25.07 0.51 -13.87
N VAL A 141 24.96 -0.76 -13.48
CA VAL A 141 24.19 -1.18 -12.30
C VAL A 141 24.73 -0.53 -11.00
N GLU A 142 26.02 -0.41 -10.86
CA GLU A 142 26.62 0.21 -9.67
C GLU A 142 26.29 1.71 -9.58
N VAL A 143 26.33 2.41 -10.71
CA VAL A 143 25.92 3.84 -10.77
C VAL A 143 24.43 3.97 -10.43
N ALA A 144 23.59 3.05 -10.91
CA ALA A 144 22.16 3.05 -10.57
C ALA A 144 21.94 2.81 -9.07
N ARG A 145 22.70 1.89 -8.46
CA ARG A 145 22.67 1.64 -7.02
C ARG A 145 23.09 2.85 -6.20
N ASP A 146 24.17 3.50 -6.57
CA ASP A 146 24.64 4.72 -5.89
C ASP A 146 23.60 5.85 -5.97
N ARG A 147 22.98 6.03 -7.16
CA ARG A 147 21.89 7.01 -7.34
C ARG A 147 20.67 6.67 -6.48
N LEU A 148 20.27 5.39 -6.44
CA LEU A 148 19.15 4.94 -5.62
C LEU A 148 19.40 5.24 -4.15
N VAL A 149 20.56 4.87 -3.62
CA VAL A 149 20.93 5.11 -2.22
C VAL A 149 20.92 6.61 -1.92
N ALA A 150 21.56 7.44 -2.75
CA ALA A 150 21.60 8.88 -2.57
C ALA A 150 20.20 9.53 -2.62
N GLY A 151 19.38 9.14 -3.59
CA GLY A 151 18.00 9.62 -3.72
C GLY A 151 17.12 9.20 -2.54
N CYS A 152 17.20 7.91 -2.16
CA CYS A 152 16.47 7.40 -0.98
C CYS A 152 16.92 8.09 0.31
N ALA A 153 18.22 8.35 0.51
CA ALA A 153 18.72 9.04 1.70
C ALA A 153 18.10 10.45 1.83
N THR A 154 17.90 11.16 0.71
CA THR A 154 17.23 12.47 0.70
C THR A 154 15.77 12.35 1.14
N VAL A 155 15.04 11.37 0.59
CA VAL A 155 13.62 11.14 0.93
C VAL A 155 13.47 10.67 2.38
N VAL A 156 14.35 9.78 2.85
CA VAL A 156 14.38 9.31 4.26
C VAL A 156 14.60 10.49 5.21
N ALA A 157 15.56 11.38 4.91
CA ALA A 157 15.79 12.56 5.74
C ALA A 157 14.57 13.51 5.76
N ALA A 158 13.81 13.62 4.66
CA ALA A 158 12.57 14.38 4.63
C ALA A 158 11.46 13.73 5.47
N ALA A 159 11.32 12.41 5.37
CA ALA A 159 10.33 11.62 6.10
C ALA A 159 10.60 11.63 7.62
N ASP A 160 11.85 11.46 8.02
CA ASP A 160 12.26 11.51 9.43
C ASP A 160 11.90 12.85 10.07
N ARG A 161 12.22 13.98 9.37
CA ARG A 161 11.84 15.32 9.83
C ARG A 161 10.34 15.55 9.93
N ALA A 162 9.55 14.89 9.07
CA ALA A 162 8.10 15.02 9.02
C ALA A 162 7.37 14.01 9.92
N GLY A 163 8.08 13.05 10.52
CA GLY A 163 7.50 11.96 11.30
C GLY A 163 6.68 10.98 10.45
N VAL A 164 7.05 10.80 9.17
CA VAL A 164 6.33 9.96 8.21
C VAL A 164 7.04 8.63 8.03
N THR A 165 6.30 7.54 8.03
CA THR A 165 6.81 6.22 7.69
C THR A 165 6.87 6.04 6.18
N LEU A 166 8.00 5.52 5.68
CA LEU A 166 8.20 5.16 4.28
C LEU A 166 8.09 3.66 4.07
N GLY A 167 7.32 3.25 3.07
CA GLY A 167 7.27 1.89 2.56
C GLY A 167 8.01 1.81 1.23
N PHE A 168 9.11 1.08 1.17
CA PHE A 168 9.77 0.84 -0.10
C PHE A 168 9.29 -0.47 -0.70
N GLU A 169 8.85 -0.42 -1.95
CA GLU A 169 8.26 -1.54 -2.66
C GLU A 169 9.27 -2.19 -3.61
N PRO A 170 9.65 -3.45 -3.36
CA PRO A 170 10.31 -4.27 -4.37
C PRO A 170 9.31 -4.59 -5.50
N GLU A 171 9.68 -4.25 -6.75
CA GLU A 171 8.76 -4.43 -7.87
C GLU A 171 9.43 -5.19 -9.03
N PRO A 172 8.79 -6.24 -9.58
CA PRO A 172 9.34 -7.05 -10.67
C PRO A 172 9.82 -6.23 -11.86
N GLY A 173 11.07 -6.45 -12.27
CA GLY A 173 11.71 -5.73 -13.38
C GLY A 173 12.33 -4.38 -13.01
N MET A 174 12.23 -3.94 -11.77
CA MET A 174 12.92 -2.74 -11.27
C MET A 174 14.32 -3.08 -10.72
N LEU A 175 15.12 -2.06 -10.36
CA LEU A 175 16.47 -2.26 -9.82
C LEU A 175 16.45 -3.01 -8.48
N VAL A 176 15.42 -2.81 -7.68
CA VAL A 176 15.10 -3.57 -6.47
C VAL A 176 13.77 -4.26 -6.73
N GLU A 177 13.84 -5.56 -6.97
CA GLU A 177 12.68 -6.34 -7.42
C GLU A 177 12.21 -7.41 -6.42
N ASP A 178 13.01 -7.66 -5.37
CA ASP A 178 12.75 -8.71 -4.38
C ASP A 178 13.12 -8.28 -2.94
N ILE A 179 12.78 -9.10 -1.97
CA ILE A 179 13.07 -8.88 -0.54
C ILE A 179 14.58 -8.79 -0.29
N ALA A 180 15.40 -9.53 -1.02
CA ALA A 180 16.84 -9.49 -0.86
C ALA A 180 17.42 -8.13 -1.30
N GLY A 181 16.91 -7.59 -2.40
CA GLY A 181 17.23 -6.25 -2.88
C GLY A 181 16.80 -5.15 -1.90
N TRP A 182 15.57 -5.27 -1.32
CA TRP A 182 15.14 -4.36 -0.27
C TRP A 182 16.07 -4.40 0.95
N ARG A 183 16.46 -5.58 1.43
CA ARG A 183 17.38 -5.72 2.56
C ARG A 183 18.74 -5.11 2.28
N TRP A 184 19.22 -5.24 1.04
CA TRP A 184 20.44 -4.57 0.61
C TRP A 184 20.29 -3.05 0.72
N LEU A 185 19.22 -2.47 0.18
CA LEU A 185 18.96 -1.03 0.22
C LEU A 185 18.81 -0.52 1.66
N HIS A 186 18.03 -1.22 2.49
CA HIS A 186 17.81 -0.87 3.89
C HIS A 186 19.15 -0.77 4.66
N ARG A 187 20.05 -1.77 4.49
CA ARG A 187 21.38 -1.71 5.08
C ARG A 187 22.24 -0.59 4.50
N ALA A 188 22.20 -0.37 3.19
CA ALA A 188 22.96 0.72 2.56
C ALA A 188 22.54 2.11 3.05
N LEU A 189 21.30 2.27 3.48
CA LEU A 189 20.75 3.49 4.10
C LEU A 189 21.06 3.62 5.60
N GLY A 190 21.69 2.62 6.22
CA GLY A 190 21.97 2.62 7.67
C GLY A 190 20.77 2.20 8.53
N GLU A 191 19.84 1.44 7.97
CA GLU A 191 18.68 0.86 8.65
C GLU A 191 17.80 1.91 9.36
N PRO A 192 17.33 2.96 8.65
CA PRO A 192 16.57 4.03 9.28
C PRO A 192 15.21 3.53 9.76
N ALA A 193 14.82 3.94 10.97
CA ALA A 193 13.58 3.48 11.62
C ALA A 193 12.31 3.85 10.84
N CYS A 194 12.33 4.97 10.09
CA CYS A 194 11.20 5.41 9.28
C CYS A 194 11.09 4.72 7.91
N PHE A 195 12.01 3.79 7.57
CA PHE A 195 12.07 3.13 6.27
C PHE A 195 11.80 1.64 6.38
N GLY A 196 10.55 1.24 6.12
CA GLY A 196 10.12 -0.15 6.08
C GLY A 196 9.90 -0.66 4.65
N ILE A 197 9.19 -1.78 4.54
CA ILE A 197 8.83 -2.40 3.27
C ILE A 197 7.34 -2.25 3.01
N THR A 198 6.98 -1.84 1.79
CA THR A 198 5.69 -2.16 1.17
C THR A 198 5.82 -3.54 0.55
N LEU A 199 5.03 -4.49 1.00
CA LEU A 199 5.03 -5.84 0.46
C LEU A 199 3.82 -6.04 -0.44
N ASP A 200 4.05 -6.13 -1.75
CA ASP A 200 3.04 -6.62 -2.67
C ASP A 200 3.01 -8.14 -2.67
N ILE A 201 1.84 -8.70 -2.38
CA ILE A 201 1.60 -10.14 -2.26
C ILE A 201 1.72 -10.83 -3.63
N GLY A 202 1.29 -10.16 -4.69
CA GLY A 202 1.45 -10.64 -6.06
C GLY A 202 2.91 -10.67 -6.49
N HIS A 203 3.69 -9.63 -6.16
CA HIS A 203 5.13 -9.59 -6.47
C HIS A 203 5.89 -10.74 -5.79
N CYS A 204 5.53 -11.09 -4.56
CA CYS A 204 6.08 -12.28 -3.89
C CYS A 204 5.79 -13.54 -4.71
N ARG A 205 4.56 -13.72 -5.19
CA ARG A 205 4.22 -14.87 -6.05
C ARG A 205 4.98 -14.83 -7.38
N CYS A 206 5.16 -13.65 -7.96
CA CYS A 206 5.83 -13.47 -9.24
C CYS A 206 7.30 -13.91 -9.19
N LEU A 207 8.07 -13.43 -8.23
CA LEU A 207 9.55 -13.57 -8.24
C LEU A 207 10.14 -14.40 -7.12
N GLU A 208 9.58 -14.33 -5.91
CA GLU A 208 10.23 -14.93 -4.74
C GLU A 208 10.26 -16.46 -4.82
N SER A 209 11.40 -17.08 -4.46
CA SER A 209 11.53 -18.54 -4.40
C SER A 209 10.81 -19.14 -3.19
N ALA A 210 10.64 -18.37 -2.12
CA ALA A 210 9.90 -18.76 -0.93
C ALA A 210 8.38 -18.76 -1.20
N THR A 211 7.62 -19.44 -0.33
CA THR A 211 6.15 -19.32 -0.38
C THR A 211 5.73 -17.92 0.03
N VAL A 212 4.58 -17.45 -0.47
CA VAL A 212 4.07 -16.09 -0.13
C VAL A 212 3.92 -15.90 1.38
N PRO A 213 3.38 -16.84 2.16
CA PRO A 213 3.38 -16.72 3.63
C PRO A 213 4.78 -16.63 4.25
N ASP A 214 5.79 -17.31 3.65
CA ASP A 214 7.17 -17.19 4.13
C ASP A 214 7.78 -15.84 3.82
N CYS A 215 7.44 -15.23 2.68
CA CYS A 215 7.83 -13.86 2.34
C CYS A 215 7.30 -12.88 3.41
N VAL A 216 6.03 -12.99 3.78
CA VAL A 216 5.41 -12.18 4.85
C VAL A 216 6.19 -12.35 6.17
N ARG A 217 6.43 -13.59 6.60
CA ARG A 217 7.17 -13.89 7.84
C ARG A 217 8.58 -13.30 7.84
N GLN A 218 9.27 -13.35 6.69
CA GLN A 218 10.63 -12.83 6.55
C GLN A 218 10.76 -11.33 6.80
N VAL A 219 9.71 -10.55 6.56
CA VAL A 219 9.74 -9.09 6.65
C VAL A 219 8.80 -8.52 7.71
N ALA A 220 8.14 -9.36 8.51
CA ALA A 220 7.11 -8.97 9.47
C ALA A 220 7.53 -7.79 10.38
N GLY A 221 8.79 -7.77 10.84
CA GLY A 221 9.34 -6.69 11.68
C GLY A 221 9.59 -5.35 10.97
N HIS A 222 9.48 -5.32 9.64
CA HIS A 222 9.73 -4.13 8.82
C HIS A 222 8.54 -3.78 7.92
N LEU A 223 7.43 -4.54 8.05
CA LEU A 223 6.27 -4.40 7.19
C LEU A 223 5.44 -3.16 7.58
N VAL A 224 5.34 -2.19 6.69
CA VAL A 224 4.64 -0.93 6.96
C VAL A 224 3.45 -0.69 6.03
N ASN A 225 3.42 -1.36 4.87
CA ASN A 225 2.31 -1.33 3.93
C ASN A 225 2.18 -2.69 3.24
N VAL A 226 0.98 -3.09 2.87
CA VAL A 226 0.69 -4.31 2.11
C VAL A 226 -0.22 -3.98 0.95
N GLN A 227 0.22 -4.33 -0.25
CA GLN A 227 -0.61 -4.39 -1.44
C GLN A 227 -0.98 -5.84 -1.70
N ILE A 228 -2.19 -6.07 -2.20
CA ILE A 228 -2.72 -7.42 -2.40
C ILE A 228 -3.53 -7.52 -3.67
N ASP A 229 -3.15 -8.46 -4.49
CA ASP A 229 -3.83 -8.88 -5.71
C ASP A 229 -3.57 -10.36 -5.94
N ASP A 230 -4.05 -10.93 -7.03
CA ASP A 230 -3.65 -12.26 -7.47
C ASP A 230 -2.62 -12.16 -8.60
N MET A 231 -1.72 -13.14 -8.68
CA MET A 231 -0.64 -13.12 -9.67
C MET A 231 -0.17 -14.54 -9.99
N ARG A 232 0.51 -14.69 -11.14
CA ARG A 232 1.12 -15.96 -11.58
C ARG A 232 2.63 -15.91 -11.50
N ARG A 233 3.24 -17.05 -11.33
CA ARG A 233 4.70 -17.18 -11.33
C ARG A 233 5.31 -16.65 -12.63
N GLY A 234 6.27 -15.71 -12.49
CA GLY A 234 7.01 -15.14 -13.61
C GLY A 234 6.21 -14.19 -14.51
N VAL A 235 4.99 -13.83 -14.14
CA VAL A 235 4.14 -12.90 -14.91
C VAL A 235 3.68 -11.76 -14.01
N HIS A 236 4.26 -10.58 -14.22
CA HIS A 236 3.88 -9.37 -13.49
C HIS A 236 2.58 -8.78 -14.04
N GLU A 237 1.46 -9.23 -13.50
CA GLU A 237 0.13 -8.80 -13.89
C GLU A 237 -0.83 -8.86 -12.69
N HIS A 238 -1.33 -7.70 -12.25
CA HIS A 238 -2.29 -7.60 -11.16
C HIS A 238 -3.65 -8.17 -11.60
N LEU A 239 -3.98 -9.35 -11.11
CA LEU A 239 -5.17 -10.11 -11.47
C LEU A 239 -6.25 -9.99 -10.38
N GLU A 240 -7.51 -10.09 -10.80
CA GLU A 240 -8.60 -10.27 -9.84
C GLU A 240 -8.41 -11.59 -9.05
N PHE A 241 -8.76 -11.57 -7.79
CA PHE A 241 -8.64 -12.72 -6.89
C PHE A 241 -9.30 -13.98 -7.44
N GLY A 242 -8.59 -15.10 -7.33
CA GLY A 242 -9.01 -16.40 -7.83
C GLY A 242 -8.75 -16.64 -9.31
N THR A 243 -8.05 -15.71 -10.00
CA THR A 243 -7.65 -15.88 -11.41
C THR A 243 -6.15 -16.06 -11.60
N GLY A 244 -5.38 -15.91 -10.53
CA GLY A 244 -3.96 -16.21 -10.43
C GLY A 244 -3.67 -17.54 -9.74
N GLU A 245 -2.61 -17.58 -8.90
CA GLU A 245 -2.10 -18.81 -8.29
C GLU A 245 -1.90 -18.70 -6.77
N ILE A 246 -2.40 -17.63 -6.13
CA ILE A 246 -2.14 -17.37 -4.70
C ILE A 246 -3.21 -18.06 -3.84
N ASP A 247 -2.74 -18.83 -2.84
CA ASP A 247 -3.59 -19.33 -1.76
C ASP A 247 -3.63 -18.28 -0.63
N PHE A 248 -4.73 -17.52 -0.55
CA PHE A 248 -4.84 -16.34 0.31
C PHE A 248 -5.02 -16.62 1.81
N PRO A 249 -5.78 -17.64 2.25
CA PRO A 249 -5.96 -17.88 3.69
C PRO A 249 -4.65 -17.98 4.48
N PRO A 250 -3.62 -18.76 4.07
CA PRO A 250 -2.35 -18.80 4.78
C PRO A 250 -1.55 -17.49 4.70
N VAL A 251 -1.73 -16.68 3.65
CA VAL A 251 -1.10 -15.35 3.53
C VAL A 251 -1.69 -14.40 4.57
N LEU A 252 -3.03 -14.31 4.63
CA LEU A 252 -3.72 -13.46 5.61
C LEU A 252 -3.42 -13.90 7.05
N ARG A 253 -3.32 -15.21 7.28
CA ARG A 253 -2.90 -15.73 8.59
C ARG A 253 -1.48 -15.28 8.94
N ALA A 254 -0.53 -15.36 8.00
CA ALA A 254 0.85 -14.94 8.23
C ALA A 254 0.96 -13.43 8.53
N LEU A 255 0.16 -12.58 7.89
CA LEU A 255 0.07 -11.15 8.19
C LEU A 255 -0.41 -10.90 9.63
N ALA A 256 -1.46 -11.59 10.04
CA ALA A 256 -2.02 -11.47 11.38
C ALA A 256 -1.04 -12.00 12.46
N ASP A 257 -0.44 -13.18 12.24
CA ASP A 257 0.57 -13.78 13.13
C ASP A 257 1.81 -12.88 13.26
N GLY A 258 2.18 -12.19 12.17
CA GLY A 258 3.25 -11.19 12.16
C GLY A 258 2.91 -9.89 12.88
N GLY A 259 1.69 -9.76 13.40
CA GLY A 259 1.23 -8.57 14.13
C GLY A 259 0.96 -7.36 13.25
N TYR A 260 0.77 -7.54 11.94
CA TYR A 260 0.48 -6.42 11.03
C TYR A 260 -0.86 -5.77 11.37
N ARG A 261 -0.89 -4.43 11.45
CA ARG A 261 -2.07 -3.63 11.82
C ARG A 261 -2.43 -2.56 10.79
N GLY A 262 -1.59 -2.35 9.77
CA GLY A 262 -1.82 -1.41 8.69
C GLY A 262 -2.89 -1.89 7.71
N LEU A 263 -3.07 -1.15 6.63
CA LEU A 263 -3.99 -1.50 5.56
C LEU A 263 -3.43 -2.63 4.69
N VAL A 264 -4.28 -3.60 4.35
CA VAL A 264 -4.07 -4.56 3.27
C VAL A 264 -4.86 -4.04 2.07
N ALA A 265 -4.19 -3.29 1.20
CA ALA A 265 -4.82 -2.55 0.12
C ALA A 265 -4.85 -3.34 -1.20
N VAL A 266 -6.04 -3.55 -1.75
CA VAL A 266 -6.20 -4.18 -3.08
C VAL A 266 -5.58 -3.30 -4.14
N GLU A 267 -4.74 -3.88 -5.01
CA GLU A 267 -4.13 -3.19 -6.14
C GLU A 267 -4.55 -3.80 -7.50
N LEU A 268 -5.54 -3.18 -8.14
CA LEU A 268 -6.08 -3.62 -9.43
C LEU A 268 -6.17 -2.45 -10.42
N PRO A 269 -5.02 -1.86 -10.83
CA PRO A 269 -4.99 -0.61 -11.60
C PRO A 269 -5.57 -0.72 -13.01
N ARG A 270 -5.70 -1.93 -13.56
CA ARG A 270 -6.23 -2.16 -14.91
C ARG A 270 -7.76 -2.28 -14.96
N HIS A 271 -8.42 -2.32 -13.80
CA HIS A 271 -9.84 -2.61 -13.69
C HIS A 271 -10.71 -1.37 -13.43
N SER A 272 -10.15 -0.16 -13.61
CA SER A 272 -10.84 1.10 -13.31
C SER A 272 -12.13 1.32 -14.12
N HIS A 273 -12.28 0.66 -15.27
CA HIS A 273 -13.52 0.69 -16.08
C HIS A 273 -14.70 -0.04 -15.42
N ALA A 274 -14.46 -0.91 -14.43
CA ALA A 274 -15.46 -1.67 -13.71
C ALA A 274 -15.25 -1.58 -12.17
N ALA A 275 -14.60 -0.54 -11.71
CA ALA A 275 -14.08 -0.40 -10.34
C ALA A 275 -15.08 -0.74 -9.23
N PRO A 276 -16.34 -0.23 -9.19
CA PRO A 276 -17.26 -0.56 -8.09
C PRO A 276 -17.59 -2.05 -8.00
N THR A 277 -17.76 -2.72 -9.13
CA THR A 277 -18.05 -4.17 -9.18
C THR A 277 -16.83 -4.99 -8.78
N VAL A 278 -15.65 -4.61 -9.26
CA VAL A 278 -14.39 -5.29 -8.93
C VAL A 278 -14.06 -5.11 -7.46
N ALA A 279 -14.20 -3.89 -6.92
CA ALA A 279 -13.97 -3.62 -5.51
C ALA A 279 -14.92 -4.42 -4.60
N ALA A 280 -16.21 -4.52 -4.95
CA ALA A 280 -17.16 -5.33 -4.20
C ALA A 280 -16.74 -6.81 -4.16
N ARG A 281 -16.43 -7.40 -5.33
CA ARG A 281 -15.97 -8.80 -5.43
C ARG A 281 -14.67 -9.04 -4.66
N SER A 282 -13.73 -8.11 -4.75
CA SER A 282 -12.44 -8.20 -4.06
C SER A 282 -12.61 -8.26 -2.54
N LEU A 283 -13.45 -7.39 -1.99
CA LEU A 283 -13.71 -7.37 -0.55
C LEU A 283 -14.40 -8.64 -0.06
N ASP A 284 -15.39 -9.13 -0.81
CA ASP A 284 -16.09 -10.36 -0.50
C ASP A 284 -15.16 -11.58 -0.51
N PHE A 285 -14.25 -11.63 -1.50
CA PHE A 285 -13.22 -12.65 -1.58
C PHE A 285 -12.29 -12.60 -0.36
N LEU A 286 -11.73 -11.42 -0.05
CA LEU A 286 -10.80 -11.23 1.05
C LEU A 286 -11.44 -11.54 2.41
N ARG A 287 -12.69 -11.13 2.63
CA ARG A 287 -13.46 -11.47 3.83
C ARG A 287 -13.68 -12.98 3.95
N THR A 288 -13.90 -13.65 2.84
CA THR A 288 -14.05 -15.11 2.82
C THR A 288 -12.72 -15.81 3.13
N ALA A 289 -11.63 -15.40 2.51
CA ALA A 289 -10.29 -15.91 2.79
C ALA A 289 -9.87 -15.65 4.24
N ALA A 290 -10.19 -14.48 4.81
CA ALA A 290 -9.92 -14.16 6.21
C ALA A 290 -10.69 -15.09 7.18
N ARG A 291 -11.98 -15.37 6.91
CA ARG A 291 -12.74 -16.35 7.71
C ARG A 291 -12.13 -17.75 7.62
N GLN A 292 -11.69 -18.17 6.43
CA GLN A 292 -10.99 -19.46 6.25
C GLN A 292 -9.66 -19.51 7.00
N ALA A 293 -8.98 -18.36 7.15
CA ALA A 293 -7.78 -18.21 7.97
C ALA A 293 -8.05 -18.15 9.48
N GLY A 294 -9.32 -18.20 9.92
CA GLY A 294 -9.70 -18.07 11.34
C GLY A 294 -9.60 -16.65 11.87
N LEU A 295 -9.63 -15.63 11.00
CA LEU A 295 -9.57 -14.23 11.39
C LEU A 295 -10.97 -13.62 11.52
N ALA A 296 -11.09 -12.62 12.41
CA ALA A 296 -12.31 -11.80 12.47
C ALA A 296 -12.40 -10.91 11.23
N VAL A 297 -13.59 -10.73 10.73
CA VAL A 297 -13.88 -9.77 9.65
C VAL A 297 -14.81 -8.68 10.17
N GLY A 298 -14.60 -7.44 9.73
CA GLY A 298 -15.53 -6.35 10.04
C GLY A 298 -16.96 -6.70 9.61
N ALA A 299 -17.94 -6.23 10.36
CA ALA A 299 -19.33 -6.36 9.95
C ALA A 299 -19.53 -5.65 8.59
N PRO A 300 -20.35 -6.19 7.68
CA PRO A 300 -20.72 -5.48 6.48
C PRO A 300 -21.37 -4.14 6.87
N PRO A 301 -21.18 -3.07 6.07
CA PRO A 301 -21.85 -1.80 6.33
C PRO A 301 -23.36 -2.04 6.39
N VAL A 302 -24.03 -1.44 7.36
CA VAL A 302 -25.49 -1.42 7.39
C VAL A 302 -25.92 -0.61 6.15
N PRO A 303 -26.67 -1.18 5.21
CA PRO A 303 -27.14 -0.40 4.06
C PRO A 303 -27.85 0.83 4.59
N ALA A 304 -27.45 2.02 4.08
CA ALA A 304 -28.14 3.25 4.39
C ALA A 304 -29.63 3.04 4.11
N GLY A 305 -30.44 3.08 5.16
CA GLY A 305 -31.84 2.73 5.07
C GLY A 305 -32.49 3.50 3.92
N THR A 306 -33.16 2.78 3.04
CA THR A 306 -34.17 3.34 2.15
C THR A 306 -35.19 4.03 3.05
N THR A 307 -34.98 5.33 3.33
CA THR A 307 -36.04 6.17 3.84
C THR A 307 -37.12 6.15 2.76
N GLY A 308 -38.14 5.32 3.01
CA GLY A 308 -39.26 5.22 2.15
C GLY A 308 -39.86 6.59 1.93
N ALA A 309 -39.92 7.00 0.65
CA ALA A 309 -40.83 8.03 0.23
C ALA A 309 -42.24 7.45 0.40
N ALA A 310 -42.96 7.96 1.40
CA ALA A 310 -44.42 7.85 1.48
C ALA A 310 -45.02 9.10 0.83
#